data_937572fe2bed20fca0aec9379d9edc2d
#
_entry.id   937572fe2bed20fca0aec9379d9edc2d
#
_cell.length_a   1.000
_cell.length_b   1.000
_cell.length_c   1.000
_cell.angle_alpha   90.00
_cell.angle_beta   90.00
_cell.angle_gamma   90.00
#
_symmetry.space_group_name_H-M   'P 1'
#
loop_
_entity.id
_entity.type
_entity.pdbx_description
1 polymer ?
#
loop_
_entity_poly.entity_id
_entity_poly.type
_entity_poly.pdbx_seq_one_letter_code
_entity_poly.pdbx_strand_id
1 'polypeptide(L)'
;MPEGDTLFVTARVLNRALAGKRVAAFKTSRDLGADPTGATIVGAEARGKHLLITFDDGRVLHTHLRMTGSWHLYRPGEAWRRPFSQARVAIETESWIAVCFAAPIVELLASSAALAAHPALARLGPDILAKDFDIASVVVELRAAPGASIGGRLLVQQVVAGIGNIWRCETLWRVGIHPMTRVDALSDVALSGMIGLARKLMLRAVADPSASPSGSSVARPAFGVHDRSGLPCPRCGDRVGSCRIGDPIRHAYFCPTCQPVPSVTSTGS
;
A
#
# COMPACT_ATOMS: atom_id res chain seq x y z
N MET A 1 -4.89 7.05 3.89
CA MET A 1 -4.59 5.63 4.16
C MET A 1 -3.28 5.29 3.48
N PRO A 2 -2.29 4.69 4.17
CA PRO A 2 -1.06 4.23 3.55
C PRO A 2 -1.34 3.13 2.52
N GLU A 3 -0.82 3.29 1.29
CA GLU A 3 -0.85 2.28 0.23
C GLU A 3 0.58 1.90 -0.16
N GLY A 4 0.79 1.08 -1.19
CA GLY A 4 2.10 0.58 -1.55
C GLY A 4 3.14 1.67 -1.77
N ASP A 5 2.76 2.79 -2.41
CA ASP A 5 3.62 3.97 -2.61
C ASP A 5 4.10 4.57 -1.29
N THR A 6 3.20 4.72 -0.32
CA THR A 6 3.53 5.27 1.00
C THR A 6 4.50 4.34 1.74
N LEU A 7 4.25 3.02 1.73
CA LEU A 7 5.12 2.04 2.38
C LEU A 7 6.49 1.97 1.70
N PHE A 8 6.53 2.05 0.37
CA PHE A 8 7.77 2.07 -0.39
C PHE A 8 8.66 3.26 -0.02
N VAL A 9 8.09 4.48 0.03
CA VAL A 9 8.83 5.69 0.44
C VAL A 9 9.25 5.59 1.90
N THR A 10 8.37 5.12 2.79
CA THR A 10 8.68 4.92 4.21
C THR A 10 9.85 3.96 4.39
N ALA A 11 9.80 2.79 3.75
CA ALA A 11 10.87 1.80 3.81
C ALA A 11 12.20 2.38 3.31
N ARG A 12 12.19 3.11 2.19
CA ARG A 12 13.38 3.77 1.64
C ARG A 12 14.01 4.77 2.61
N VAL A 13 13.19 5.55 3.33
CA VAL A 13 13.68 6.52 4.32
C VAL A 13 14.23 5.82 5.55
N LEU A 14 13.51 4.79 6.06
CA LEU A 14 14.01 3.98 7.17
C LEU A 14 15.31 3.26 6.80
N ASN A 15 15.39 2.70 5.60
CA ASN A 15 16.59 2.03 5.12
C ASN A 15 17.81 2.97 5.11
N ARG A 16 17.65 4.19 4.59
CA ARG A 16 18.74 5.20 4.58
C ARG A 16 19.21 5.58 5.98
N ALA A 17 18.30 5.63 6.95
CA ALA A 17 18.62 6.05 8.32
C ALA A 17 19.20 4.92 9.17
N LEU A 18 18.74 3.67 8.95
CA LEU A 18 18.94 2.57 9.88
C LEU A 18 19.86 1.47 9.34
N ALA A 19 19.98 1.26 8.03
CA ALA A 19 20.79 0.17 7.47
C ALA A 19 22.25 0.28 7.91
N GLY A 20 22.82 -0.84 8.35
CA GLY A 20 24.17 -0.94 8.90
C GLY A 20 24.29 -0.41 10.34
N LYS A 21 23.23 0.04 10.98
CA LYS A 21 23.25 0.54 12.36
C LYS A 21 22.94 -0.57 13.35
N ARG A 22 23.63 -0.55 14.50
CA ARG A 22 23.36 -1.44 15.62
C ARG A 22 22.16 -0.93 16.42
N VAL A 23 21.27 -1.84 16.82
CA VAL A 23 20.15 -1.55 17.71
C VAL A 23 20.68 -1.32 19.11
N ALA A 24 20.58 -0.10 19.61
CA ALA A 24 20.95 0.28 20.98
C ALA A 24 19.84 -0.06 21.97
N ALA A 25 18.57 0.10 21.57
CA ALA A 25 17.40 -0.31 22.35
C ALA A 25 16.22 -0.64 21.42
N PHE A 26 15.41 -1.60 21.83
CA PHE A 26 14.18 -1.99 21.16
C PHE A 26 13.04 -1.96 22.16
N LYS A 27 12.08 -1.05 21.96
CA LYS A 27 10.96 -0.86 22.89
C LYS A 27 9.65 -1.20 22.18
N THR A 28 8.80 -1.97 22.82
CA THR A 28 7.51 -2.39 22.26
C THR A 28 6.38 -2.19 23.28
N SER A 29 5.17 -1.93 22.78
CA SER A 29 3.96 -1.86 23.60
C SER A 29 3.36 -3.22 23.93
N ARG A 30 3.87 -4.29 23.34
CA ARG A 30 3.45 -5.69 23.53
C ARG A 30 4.70 -6.56 23.56
N ASP A 31 4.60 -7.71 24.18
CA ASP A 31 5.64 -8.73 24.05
C ASP A 31 5.66 -9.25 22.61
N LEU A 32 6.77 -9.10 21.93
CA LEU A 32 7.03 -9.59 20.57
C LEU A 32 8.01 -10.78 20.56
N GLY A 33 8.34 -11.32 21.73
CA GLY A 33 9.37 -12.35 21.90
C GLY A 33 10.78 -11.76 22.05
N ALA A 34 11.77 -12.42 21.50
CA ALA A 34 13.17 -12.06 21.69
C ALA A 34 13.50 -10.66 21.13
N ASP A 35 14.07 -9.82 22.00
CA ASP A 35 14.50 -8.44 21.72
C ASP A 35 15.71 -8.42 20.75
N PRO A 36 15.67 -7.66 19.62
CA PRO A 36 16.80 -7.53 18.71
C PRO A 36 17.88 -6.51 19.16
N THR A 37 17.86 -6.05 20.40
CA THR A 37 18.91 -5.18 20.94
C THR A 37 20.28 -5.82 20.77
N GLY A 38 21.21 -5.06 20.24
CA GLY A 38 22.57 -5.52 19.92
C GLY A 38 22.75 -6.05 18.49
N ALA A 39 21.68 -6.44 17.80
CA ALA A 39 21.72 -6.84 16.39
C ALA A 39 21.98 -5.64 15.46
N THR A 40 22.45 -5.91 14.25
CA THR A 40 22.64 -4.90 13.20
C THR A 40 21.44 -4.92 12.26
N ILE A 41 20.91 -3.76 11.90
CA ILE A 41 19.83 -3.64 10.92
C ILE A 41 20.43 -3.84 9.52
N VAL A 42 20.04 -4.92 8.83
CA VAL A 42 20.46 -5.20 7.46
C VAL A 42 19.80 -4.25 6.49
N GLY A 43 18.51 -3.99 6.68
CA GLY A 43 17.77 -3.07 5.84
C GLY A 43 16.30 -3.00 6.16
N ALA A 44 15.61 -2.07 5.45
CA ALA A 44 14.17 -1.92 5.49
C ALA A 44 13.60 -1.94 4.07
N GLU A 45 12.56 -2.74 3.84
CA GLU A 45 11.88 -2.87 2.55
C GLU A 45 10.36 -2.84 2.70
N ALA A 46 9.66 -2.56 1.61
CA ALA A 46 8.22 -2.72 1.50
C ALA A 46 7.90 -3.88 0.57
N ARG A 47 6.88 -4.67 0.92
CA ARG A 47 6.24 -5.67 0.04
C ARG A 47 4.74 -5.40 0.04
N GLY A 48 4.23 -4.87 -1.07
CA GLY A 48 2.86 -4.38 -1.14
C GLY A 48 2.59 -3.31 -0.08
N LYS A 49 1.73 -3.64 0.89
CA LYS A 49 1.38 -2.74 2.00
C LYS A 49 2.01 -3.15 3.34
N HIS A 50 3.02 -4.00 3.30
CA HIS A 50 3.77 -4.46 4.46
C HIS A 50 5.14 -3.79 4.49
N LEU A 51 5.64 -3.45 5.66
CA LEU A 51 6.98 -2.93 5.88
C LEU A 51 7.77 -3.93 6.72
N LEU A 52 8.97 -4.25 6.26
CA LEU A 52 9.85 -5.25 6.83
C LEU A 52 11.18 -4.59 7.20
N ILE A 53 11.69 -4.85 8.41
CA ILE A 53 13.03 -4.46 8.84
C ILE A 53 13.77 -5.74 9.22
N THR A 54 14.85 -6.04 8.50
CA THR A 54 15.64 -7.27 8.68
C THR A 54 16.85 -6.99 9.55
N PHE A 55 17.12 -7.90 10.48
CA PHE A 55 18.31 -7.88 11.35
C PHE A 55 19.32 -8.96 10.91
N ASP A 56 20.60 -8.77 11.26
CA ASP A 56 21.71 -9.66 10.89
C ASP A 56 21.63 -11.06 11.55
N ASP A 57 20.86 -11.18 12.62
CA ASP A 57 20.55 -12.46 13.27
C ASP A 57 19.40 -13.24 12.61
N GLY A 58 18.90 -12.74 11.48
CA GLY A 58 17.86 -13.36 10.66
C GLY A 58 16.43 -13.01 11.08
N ARG A 59 16.22 -12.33 12.22
CA ARG A 59 14.88 -11.85 12.61
C ARG A 59 14.37 -10.77 11.66
N VAL A 60 13.05 -10.65 11.54
CA VAL A 60 12.41 -9.64 10.70
C VAL A 60 11.27 -8.99 11.46
N LEU A 61 11.34 -7.68 11.68
CA LEU A 61 10.22 -6.91 12.19
C LEU A 61 9.27 -6.63 11.03
N HIS A 62 8.06 -7.17 11.12
CA HIS A 62 6.97 -6.96 10.18
C HIS A 62 5.96 -5.96 10.74
N THR A 63 5.58 -4.97 9.97
CA THR A 63 4.49 -4.05 10.31
C THR A 63 3.51 -3.86 9.16
N HIS A 64 2.21 -3.75 9.50
CA HIS A 64 1.17 -3.34 8.57
C HIS A 64 0.40 -2.16 9.16
N LEU A 65 0.50 -1.02 8.49
CA LEU A 65 0.01 0.26 9.04
C LEU A 65 -1.52 0.41 9.00
N ARG A 66 -2.21 -0.34 8.12
CA ARG A 66 -3.65 -0.19 7.85
C ARG A 66 -4.05 1.28 7.71
N MET A 67 -5.08 1.74 8.46
CA MET A 67 -5.63 3.09 8.35
C MET A 67 -4.94 4.12 9.27
N THR A 68 -4.40 3.68 10.39
CA THR A 68 -3.99 4.52 11.52
C THR A 68 -2.49 4.58 11.76
N GLY A 69 -1.77 3.53 11.30
CA GLY A 69 -0.35 3.40 11.57
C GLY A 69 0.52 4.39 10.79
N SER A 70 1.66 4.73 11.38
CA SER A 70 2.69 5.55 10.72
C SER A 70 4.06 5.29 11.33
N TRP A 71 5.12 5.38 10.50
CA TRP A 71 6.50 5.40 10.93
C TRP A 71 7.05 6.82 10.94
N HIS A 72 7.84 7.15 11.94
CA HIS A 72 8.53 8.43 12.08
C HIS A 72 9.97 8.23 12.51
N LEU A 73 10.86 9.10 12.05
CA LEU A 73 12.25 9.17 12.47
C LEU A 73 12.48 10.41 13.32
N TYR A 74 13.26 10.25 14.38
CA TYR A 74 13.65 11.30 15.31
C TYR A 74 15.15 11.21 15.59
N ARG A 75 15.73 12.35 15.94
CA ARG A 75 17.06 12.37 16.57
C ARG A 75 16.94 12.03 18.06
N PRO A 76 17.98 11.47 18.69
CA PRO A 76 18.03 11.33 20.15
C PRO A 76 17.72 12.67 20.82
N GLY A 77 16.80 12.68 21.80
CA GLY A 77 16.34 13.87 22.49
C GLY A 77 15.25 14.70 21.79
N GLU A 78 14.91 14.39 20.54
CA GLU A 78 13.83 15.06 19.82
C GLU A 78 12.44 14.64 20.36
N ALA A 79 11.54 15.62 20.56
CA ALA A 79 10.19 15.35 20.99
C ALA A 79 9.39 14.62 19.90
N TRP A 80 8.68 13.57 20.28
CA TRP A 80 7.83 12.83 19.35
C TRP A 80 6.56 13.60 19.00
N ARG A 81 6.18 13.55 17.74
CA ARG A 81 4.95 14.22 17.22
C ARG A 81 3.65 13.58 17.69
N ARG A 82 3.71 12.33 18.21
CA ARG A 82 2.56 11.59 18.72
C ARG A 82 2.83 11.12 20.15
N PRO A 83 1.79 10.97 20.98
CA PRO A 83 1.95 10.50 22.35
C PRO A 83 2.66 9.15 22.43
N PHE A 84 3.49 8.96 23.44
CA PHE A 84 4.19 7.70 23.72
C PHE A 84 3.24 6.49 23.79
N SER A 85 2.04 6.68 24.33
CA SER A 85 1.00 5.65 24.42
C SER A 85 0.54 5.09 23.08
N GLN A 86 0.77 5.80 21.98
CA GLN A 86 0.47 5.34 20.64
C GLN A 86 1.65 4.61 19.97
N ALA A 87 2.84 4.65 20.55
CA ALA A 87 4.00 3.91 20.03
C ALA A 87 3.75 2.39 20.18
N ARG A 88 3.95 1.66 19.09
CA ARG A 88 3.87 0.19 19.04
C ARG A 88 5.23 -0.45 19.11
N VAL A 89 6.21 0.14 18.45
CA VAL A 89 7.60 -0.23 18.49
C VAL A 89 8.47 1.00 18.27
N ALA A 90 9.58 1.09 19.00
CA ALA A 90 10.64 2.06 18.79
C ALA A 90 11.98 1.33 18.69
N ILE A 91 12.74 1.62 17.63
CA ILE A 91 14.08 1.12 17.39
C ILE A 91 15.03 2.28 17.59
N GLU A 92 15.88 2.20 18.60
CA GLU A 92 16.89 3.21 18.90
C GLU A 92 18.25 2.75 18.36
N THR A 93 18.92 3.64 17.66
CA THR A 93 20.32 3.50 17.24
C THR A 93 21.11 4.70 17.79
N GLU A 94 22.41 4.73 17.61
CA GLU A 94 23.24 5.87 18.02
C GLU A 94 22.75 7.20 17.44
N SER A 95 22.26 7.19 16.18
CA SER A 95 21.96 8.41 15.43
C SER A 95 20.48 8.68 15.21
N TRP A 96 19.60 7.67 15.36
CA TRP A 96 18.20 7.75 15.03
C TRP A 96 17.31 6.94 15.99
N ILE A 97 16.11 7.42 16.18
CA ILE A 97 15.00 6.69 16.81
C ILE A 97 13.89 6.54 15.77
N ALA A 98 13.63 5.31 15.33
CA ALA A 98 12.52 4.99 14.43
C ALA A 98 11.33 4.51 15.24
N VAL A 99 10.19 5.20 15.15
CA VAL A 99 9.00 4.88 15.94
C VAL A 99 7.83 4.57 15.03
N CYS A 100 7.21 3.41 15.25
CA CYS A 100 5.96 3.02 14.64
C CYS A 100 4.80 3.33 15.57
N PHE A 101 3.91 4.21 15.16
CA PHE A 101 2.72 4.60 15.94
C PHE A 101 1.47 3.93 15.41
N ALA A 102 0.58 3.53 16.31
CA ALA A 102 -0.79 3.09 16.07
C ALA A 102 -0.95 2.03 14.96
N ALA A 103 0.11 1.29 14.61
CA ALA A 103 0.03 0.18 13.67
C ALA A 103 -0.75 -0.98 14.31
N PRO A 104 -1.80 -1.51 13.65
CA PRO A 104 -2.57 -2.63 14.19
C PRO A 104 -1.79 -3.95 14.17
N ILE A 105 -0.86 -4.12 13.23
CA ILE A 105 -0.04 -5.32 13.10
C ILE A 105 1.42 -4.92 13.28
N VAL A 106 2.05 -5.51 14.29
CA VAL A 106 3.49 -5.44 14.58
C VAL A 106 3.90 -6.80 15.09
N GLU A 107 4.81 -7.46 14.40
CA GLU A 107 5.26 -8.83 14.66
C GLU A 107 6.77 -8.90 14.48
N LEU A 108 7.45 -9.62 15.35
CA LEU A 108 8.86 -9.95 15.19
C LEU A 108 8.96 -11.42 14.79
N LEU A 109 9.24 -11.66 13.52
CA LEU A 109 9.38 -12.99 12.95
C LEU A 109 10.77 -13.54 13.25
N ALA A 110 10.84 -14.78 13.68
CA ALA A 110 12.08 -15.40 14.18
C ALA A 110 13.15 -15.60 13.08
N SER A 111 12.75 -15.64 11.79
CA SER A 111 13.69 -15.89 10.69
C SER A 111 13.09 -15.51 9.33
N SER A 112 13.95 -15.49 8.31
CA SER A 112 13.52 -15.37 6.90
C SER A 112 12.61 -16.53 6.46
N ALA A 113 12.78 -17.73 7.02
CA ALA A 113 11.88 -18.85 6.77
C ALA A 113 10.48 -18.60 7.36
N ALA A 114 10.40 -18.03 8.57
CA ALA A 114 9.13 -17.60 9.16
C ALA A 114 8.46 -16.48 8.35
N LEU A 115 9.25 -15.57 7.79
CA LEU A 115 8.76 -14.54 6.86
C LEU A 115 8.17 -15.17 5.59
N ALA A 116 8.87 -16.12 4.97
CA ALA A 116 8.40 -16.80 3.77
C ALA A 116 7.12 -17.60 4.00
N ALA A 117 6.96 -18.19 5.18
CA ALA A 117 5.77 -18.95 5.58
C ALA A 117 4.62 -18.07 6.11
N HIS A 118 4.85 -16.76 6.29
CA HIS A 118 3.86 -15.88 6.88
C HIS A 118 2.58 -15.78 6.02
N PRO A 119 1.38 -16.12 6.54
CA PRO A 119 0.17 -16.31 5.73
C PRO A 119 -0.23 -15.10 4.86
N ALA A 120 -0.01 -13.88 5.34
CA ALA A 120 -0.35 -12.67 4.61
C ALA A 120 0.70 -12.31 3.54
N LEU A 121 1.99 -12.66 3.76
CA LEU A 121 3.10 -12.32 2.87
C LEU A 121 3.30 -13.38 1.78
N ALA A 122 3.16 -14.66 2.14
CA ALA A 122 3.30 -15.80 1.22
C ALA A 122 2.24 -15.80 0.10
N ARG A 123 1.10 -15.15 0.32
CA ARG A 123 0.00 -15.09 -0.65
C ARG A 123 -0.03 -13.79 -1.45
N LEU A 124 0.94 -12.90 -1.28
CA LEU A 124 0.97 -11.68 -2.07
C LEU A 124 1.21 -12.01 -3.54
N GLY A 125 0.41 -11.42 -4.41
CA GLY A 125 0.69 -11.38 -5.83
C GLY A 125 1.86 -10.45 -6.16
N PRO A 126 2.14 -10.24 -7.46
CA PRO A 126 3.21 -9.34 -7.90
C PRO A 126 3.08 -7.95 -7.25
N ASP A 127 4.16 -7.46 -6.62
CA ASP A 127 4.19 -6.12 -6.07
C ASP A 127 4.33 -5.10 -7.20
N ILE A 128 3.36 -4.21 -7.32
CA ILE A 128 3.28 -3.24 -8.42
C ILE A 128 4.49 -2.30 -8.49
N LEU A 129 5.22 -2.13 -7.38
CA LEU A 129 6.42 -1.30 -7.32
C LEU A 129 7.74 -2.09 -7.42
N ALA A 130 7.68 -3.42 -7.46
CA ALA A 130 8.86 -4.26 -7.64
C ALA A 130 9.56 -3.98 -8.99
N LYS A 131 10.89 -4.16 -9.05
CA LYS A 131 11.66 -3.95 -10.27
C LYS A 131 11.29 -4.95 -11.37
N ASP A 132 11.07 -6.18 -10.98
CA ASP A 132 10.74 -7.37 -11.79
C ASP A 132 9.23 -7.59 -11.96
N PHE A 133 8.43 -6.53 -11.78
CA PHE A 133 6.97 -6.61 -11.87
C PHE A 133 6.52 -7.05 -13.27
N ASP A 134 5.77 -8.16 -13.30
CA ASP A 134 5.20 -8.72 -14.53
C ASP A 134 3.70 -8.40 -14.63
N ILE A 135 3.31 -7.63 -15.65
CA ILE A 135 1.92 -7.28 -15.93
C ILE A 135 1.14 -8.52 -16.42
N ALA A 136 1.76 -9.41 -17.17
CA ALA A 136 1.07 -10.58 -17.73
C ALA A 136 0.57 -11.50 -16.62
N SER A 137 1.39 -11.75 -15.60
CA SER A 137 0.97 -12.50 -14.41
C SER A 137 -0.24 -11.90 -13.73
N VAL A 138 -0.33 -10.57 -13.61
CA VAL A 138 -1.48 -9.89 -13.01
C VAL A 138 -2.73 -10.05 -13.88
N VAL A 139 -2.61 -10.01 -15.20
CA VAL A 139 -3.75 -10.22 -16.12
C VAL A 139 -4.29 -11.65 -15.99
N VAL A 140 -3.43 -12.64 -15.87
CA VAL A 140 -3.83 -14.05 -15.61
C VAL A 140 -4.62 -14.15 -14.31
N GLU A 141 -4.12 -13.55 -13.22
CA GLU A 141 -4.81 -13.53 -11.93
C GLU A 141 -6.15 -12.78 -11.98
N LEU A 142 -6.25 -11.68 -12.73
CA LEU A 142 -7.52 -10.99 -12.94
C LEU A 142 -8.52 -11.92 -13.63
N ARG A 143 -8.10 -12.63 -14.69
CA ARG A 143 -8.93 -13.58 -15.47
C ARG A 143 -9.40 -14.78 -14.66
N ALA A 144 -8.73 -15.16 -13.58
CA ALA A 144 -9.18 -16.24 -12.68
C ALA A 144 -10.57 -15.97 -12.04
N ALA A 145 -11.09 -14.74 -12.12
CA ALA A 145 -12.44 -14.40 -11.64
C ALA A 145 -13.18 -13.52 -12.66
N PRO A 146 -13.59 -14.06 -13.81
CA PRO A 146 -14.11 -13.29 -14.94
C PRO A 146 -15.37 -12.49 -14.61
N GLY A 147 -16.28 -13.06 -13.81
CA GLY A 147 -17.51 -12.40 -13.38
C GLY A 147 -17.34 -11.35 -12.28
N ALA A 148 -16.19 -11.27 -11.67
CA ALA A 148 -15.94 -10.29 -10.61
C ALA A 148 -15.78 -8.87 -11.19
N SER A 149 -16.09 -7.86 -10.36
CA SER A 149 -15.87 -6.48 -10.73
C SER A 149 -14.37 -6.13 -10.71
N ILE A 150 -13.93 -5.39 -11.71
CA ILE A 150 -12.51 -4.95 -11.80
C ILE A 150 -12.10 -4.11 -10.59
N GLY A 151 -12.99 -3.26 -10.09
CA GLY A 151 -12.73 -2.46 -8.91
C GLY A 151 -12.55 -3.29 -7.64
N GLY A 152 -13.25 -4.42 -7.51
CA GLY A 152 -13.06 -5.38 -6.42
C GLY A 152 -11.73 -6.11 -6.56
N ARG A 153 -11.44 -6.63 -7.75
CA ARG A 153 -10.23 -7.42 -8.04
C ARG A 153 -8.93 -6.63 -7.82
N LEU A 154 -8.90 -5.35 -8.15
CA LEU A 154 -7.72 -4.48 -7.92
C LEU A 154 -7.36 -4.30 -6.44
N LEU A 155 -8.26 -4.58 -5.50
CA LEU A 155 -7.96 -4.52 -4.05
C LEU A 155 -7.46 -5.84 -3.47
N VAL A 156 -7.60 -6.93 -4.21
CA VAL A 156 -7.15 -8.27 -3.80
C VAL A 156 -5.63 -8.33 -3.90
N GLN A 157 -4.95 -8.32 -2.76
CA GLN A 157 -3.48 -8.23 -2.71
C GLN A 157 -2.78 -9.49 -3.27
N GLN A 158 -3.49 -10.59 -3.43
CA GLN A 158 -3.04 -11.81 -4.11
C GLN A 158 -3.01 -11.64 -5.64
N VAL A 159 -3.83 -10.74 -6.19
CA VAL A 159 -3.84 -10.41 -7.63
C VAL A 159 -2.73 -9.43 -7.97
N VAL A 160 -2.68 -8.33 -7.24
CA VAL A 160 -1.65 -7.29 -7.36
C VAL A 160 -1.43 -6.66 -6.00
N ALA A 161 -0.21 -6.77 -5.47
CA ALA A 161 0.13 -6.18 -4.19
C ALA A 161 0.45 -4.68 -4.34
N GLY A 162 0.06 -3.91 -3.32
CA GLY A 162 0.35 -2.48 -3.22
C GLY A 162 -0.80 -1.56 -3.61
N ILE A 163 -1.65 -1.92 -4.56
CA ILE A 163 -2.82 -1.10 -4.93
C ILE A 163 -3.81 -1.05 -3.77
N GLY A 164 -4.23 0.16 -3.41
CA GLY A 164 -5.30 0.41 -2.46
C GLY A 164 -6.46 1.19 -3.07
N ASN A 165 -7.30 1.74 -2.21
CA ASN A 165 -8.53 2.41 -2.65
C ASN A 165 -8.27 3.67 -3.46
N ILE A 166 -7.23 4.42 -3.11
CA ILE A 166 -6.83 5.64 -3.83
C ILE A 166 -6.43 5.26 -5.26
N TRP A 167 -5.43 4.39 -5.39
CA TRP A 167 -4.90 4.03 -6.71
C TRP A 167 -5.90 3.27 -7.56
N ARG A 168 -6.77 2.44 -6.97
CA ARG A 168 -7.90 1.83 -7.68
C ARG A 168 -8.79 2.89 -8.32
N CYS A 169 -9.30 3.84 -7.52
CA CYS A 169 -10.24 4.86 -8.01
C CYS A 169 -9.58 5.77 -9.05
N GLU A 170 -8.38 6.25 -8.76
CA GLU A 170 -7.64 7.15 -9.64
C GLU A 170 -7.25 6.51 -10.97
N THR A 171 -6.85 5.24 -10.95
CA THR A 171 -6.53 4.50 -12.18
C THR A 171 -7.76 4.27 -13.02
N LEU A 172 -8.83 3.73 -12.44
CA LEU A 172 -10.08 3.44 -13.16
C LEU A 172 -10.68 4.70 -13.78
N TRP A 173 -10.65 5.83 -13.07
CA TRP A 173 -11.10 7.10 -13.60
C TRP A 173 -10.27 7.56 -14.80
N ARG A 174 -8.94 7.42 -14.75
CA ARG A 174 -8.06 7.85 -15.84
C ARG A 174 -8.26 7.03 -17.11
N VAL A 175 -8.52 5.72 -16.98
CA VAL A 175 -8.80 4.84 -18.14
C VAL A 175 -10.28 4.84 -18.56
N GLY A 176 -11.17 5.52 -17.81
CA GLY A 176 -12.59 5.60 -18.15
C GLY A 176 -13.38 4.30 -17.88
N ILE A 177 -12.89 3.42 -17.02
CA ILE A 177 -13.54 2.15 -16.69
C ILE A 177 -14.33 2.29 -15.39
N HIS A 178 -15.63 1.93 -15.44
CA HIS A 178 -16.49 1.93 -14.25
C HIS A 178 -16.03 0.85 -13.26
N PRO A 179 -15.97 1.11 -11.93
CA PRO A 179 -15.46 0.13 -10.96
C PRO A 179 -16.28 -1.17 -10.90
N MET A 180 -17.56 -1.15 -11.29
CA MET A 180 -18.41 -2.34 -11.37
C MET A 180 -18.27 -3.13 -12.67
N THR A 181 -17.47 -2.67 -13.63
CA THR A 181 -17.23 -3.41 -14.89
C THR A 181 -16.67 -4.80 -14.56
N ARG A 182 -17.26 -5.83 -15.16
CA ARG A 182 -16.79 -7.21 -15.00
C ARG A 182 -15.45 -7.39 -15.70
N VAL A 183 -14.61 -8.26 -15.16
CA VAL A 183 -13.28 -8.55 -15.74
C VAL A 183 -13.42 -9.15 -17.16
N ASP A 184 -14.40 -10.01 -17.40
CA ASP A 184 -14.66 -10.63 -18.71
C ASP A 184 -15.13 -9.64 -19.80
N ALA A 185 -15.68 -8.50 -19.40
CA ALA A 185 -16.05 -7.42 -20.31
C ALA A 185 -14.85 -6.56 -20.80
N LEU A 186 -13.65 -6.81 -20.28
CA LEU A 186 -12.44 -6.07 -20.64
C LEU A 186 -11.50 -6.95 -21.47
N SER A 187 -10.88 -6.42 -22.52
CA SER A 187 -9.82 -7.10 -23.26
C SER A 187 -8.52 -7.18 -22.45
N ASP A 188 -7.62 -8.10 -22.78
CA ASP A 188 -6.29 -8.19 -22.15
C ASP A 188 -5.46 -6.92 -22.39
N VAL A 189 -5.63 -6.27 -23.51
CA VAL A 189 -5.00 -4.98 -23.81
C VAL A 189 -5.50 -3.90 -22.83
N ALA A 190 -6.80 -3.85 -22.57
CA ALA A 190 -7.38 -2.91 -21.60
C ALA A 190 -6.90 -3.20 -20.17
N LEU A 191 -6.87 -4.47 -19.76
CA LEU A 191 -6.36 -4.89 -18.46
C LEU A 191 -4.88 -4.54 -18.30
N SER A 192 -4.04 -4.89 -19.27
CA SER A 192 -2.60 -4.59 -19.26
C SER A 192 -2.34 -3.09 -19.24
N GLY A 193 -3.06 -2.31 -20.06
CA GLY A 193 -2.95 -0.85 -20.11
C GLY A 193 -3.35 -0.20 -18.77
N MET A 194 -4.39 -0.69 -18.14
CA MET A 194 -4.84 -0.23 -16.83
C MET A 194 -3.79 -0.50 -15.74
N ILE A 195 -3.25 -1.71 -15.67
CA ILE A 195 -2.21 -2.08 -14.69
C ILE A 195 -0.92 -1.29 -14.96
N GLY A 196 -0.51 -1.16 -16.21
CA GLY A 196 0.64 -0.34 -16.60
C GLY A 196 0.49 1.12 -16.20
N LEU A 197 -0.72 1.69 -16.34
CA LEU A 197 -1.01 3.04 -15.88
C LEU A 197 -0.96 3.14 -14.35
N ALA A 198 -1.54 2.19 -13.62
CA ALA A 198 -1.47 2.17 -12.16
C ALA A 198 -0.02 2.18 -11.67
N ARG A 199 0.83 1.30 -12.23
CA ARG A 199 2.26 1.27 -11.93
C ARG A 199 2.94 2.61 -12.22
N LYS A 200 2.71 3.18 -13.41
CA LYS A 200 3.30 4.46 -13.81
C LYS A 200 2.93 5.59 -12.84
N LEU A 201 1.68 5.65 -12.40
CA LEU A 201 1.21 6.65 -11.44
C LEU A 201 1.85 6.47 -10.07
N MET A 202 1.91 5.23 -9.57
CA MET A 202 2.53 4.92 -8.28
C MET A 202 4.05 5.17 -8.30
N LEU A 203 4.76 4.80 -9.39
CA LEU A 203 6.18 5.11 -9.56
C LEU A 203 6.46 6.61 -9.58
N ARG A 204 5.59 7.41 -10.19
CA ARG A 204 5.70 8.88 -10.13
C ARG A 204 5.52 9.40 -8.69
N ALA A 205 4.55 8.87 -7.95
CA ALA A 205 4.32 9.26 -6.57
C ALA A 205 5.52 8.95 -5.66
N VAL A 206 6.21 7.82 -5.87
CA VAL A 206 7.40 7.45 -5.08
C VAL A 206 8.67 8.18 -5.52
N ALA A 207 8.70 8.74 -6.74
CA ALA A 207 9.81 9.55 -7.25
C ALA A 207 9.75 11.00 -6.77
N ASP A 208 8.58 11.48 -6.32
CA ASP A 208 8.40 12.84 -5.84
C ASP A 208 9.11 13.03 -4.49
N PRO A 209 10.13 13.93 -4.42
CA PRO A 209 10.85 14.19 -3.16
C PRO A 209 9.97 14.78 -2.06
N SER A 210 8.84 15.41 -2.41
CA SER A 210 7.87 15.95 -1.46
C SER A 210 7.01 14.87 -0.79
N ALA A 211 6.99 13.66 -1.32
CA ALA A 211 6.35 12.51 -0.72
C ALA A 211 7.13 12.05 0.54
N SER A 212 7.14 12.89 1.57
CA SER A 212 7.79 12.59 2.85
C SER A 212 6.93 11.59 3.64
N PRO A 213 7.49 10.48 4.14
CA PRO A 213 6.78 9.55 5.01
C PRO A 213 6.50 10.12 6.40
N SER A 214 7.06 11.29 6.74
CA SER A 214 6.93 11.92 8.06
C SER A 214 5.56 12.54 8.35
N GLY A 215 4.52 12.19 7.59
CA GLY A 215 3.14 12.58 7.92
C GLY A 215 2.85 14.07 7.89
N SER A 216 3.81 14.93 7.58
CA SER A 216 3.55 16.31 7.22
C SER A 216 2.79 16.31 5.92
N SER A 217 1.71 17.04 5.86
CA SER A 217 0.81 17.23 4.73
C SER A 217 1.56 17.49 3.43
N VAL A 218 2.04 16.40 2.81
CA VAL A 218 2.40 16.49 1.41
C VAL A 218 1.10 16.79 0.70
N ALA A 219 1.06 17.88 -0.01
CA ALA A 219 0.02 18.15 -0.95
C ALA A 219 0.00 16.97 -1.94
N ARG A 220 -0.77 15.92 -1.60
CA ARG A 220 -1.07 14.87 -2.56
C ARG A 220 -1.65 15.58 -3.77
N PRO A 221 -1.21 15.24 -4.99
CA PRO A 221 -1.80 15.82 -6.18
C PRO A 221 -3.31 15.68 -6.05
N ALA A 222 -4.05 16.74 -6.36
CA ALA A 222 -5.50 16.74 -6.22
C ALA A 222 -6.07 15.50 -6.89
N PHE A 223 -6.77 14.66 -6.11
CA PHE A 223 -7.38 13.46 -6.64
C PHE A 223 -8.46 13.83 -7.64
N GLY A 224 -8.59 13.04 -8.70
CA GLY A 224 -9.65 13.18 -9.70
C GLY A 224 -11.00 12.80 -9.12
N VAL A 225 -11.07 11.66 -8.44
CA VAL A 225 -12.34 11.10 -7.94
C VAL A 225 -12.27 10.58 -6.51
N HIS A 226 -11.11 10.12 -6.04
CA HIS A 226 -11.01 9.52 -4.70
C HIS A 226 -11.37 10.54 -3.62
N ASP A 227 -12.32 10.14 -2.74
CA ASP A 227 -12.84 10.95 -1.62
C ASP A 227 -13.46 12.29 -2.06
N ARG A 228 -14.01 12.32 -3.30
CA ARG A 228 -14.61 13.52 -3.89
C ARG A 228 -16.09 13.35 -4.23
N SER A 229 -16.79 12.41 -3.58
CA SER A 229 -18.23 12.20 -3.82
C SER A 229 -19.02 13.51 -3.68
N GLY A 230 -19.89 13.80 -4.66
CA GLY A 230 -20.66 15.02 -4.74
C GLY A 230 -19.92 16.25 -5.29
N LEU A 231 -18.59 16.24 -5.38
CA LEU A 231 -17.80 17.33 -5.95
C LEU A 231 -17.72 17.21 -7.49
N PRO A 232 -17.44 18.32 -8.22
CA PRO A 232 -17.31 18.29 -9.67
C PRO A 232 -16.08 17.47 -10.10
N CYS A 233 -16.25 16.64 -11.12
CA CYS A 233 -15.17 15.92 -11.78
C CYS A 233 -14.23 16.93 -12.50
N PRO A 234 -12.90 16.86 -12.28
CA PRO A 234 -11.98 17.81 -12.90
C PRO A 234 -11.85 17.65 -14.41
N ARG A 235 -12.39 16.55 -14.99
CA ARG A 235 -12.35 16.30 -16.45
C ARG A 235 -13.57 16.82 -17.18
N CYS A 236 -14.79 16.62 -16.63
CA CYS A 236 -16.04 16.92 -17.34
C CYS A 236 -17.02 17.79 -16.54
N GLY A 237 -16.73 18.13 -15.28
CA GLY A 237 -17.58 18.94 -14.42
C GLY A 237 -18.74 18.20 -13.75
N ASP A 238 -19.09 16.99 -14.18
CA ASP A 238 -20.19 16.22 -13.59
C ASP A 238 -19.85 15.75 -12.16
N ARG A 239 -20.88 15.45 -11.37
CA ARG A 239 -20.71 15.06 -9.96
C ARG A 239 -20.09 13.68 -9.83
N VAL A 240 -19.01 13.60 -9.06
CA VAL A 240 -18.39 12.32 -8.68
C VAL A 240 -19.37 11.53 -7.82
N GLY A 241 -19.62 10.28 -8.23
CA GLY A 241 -20.41 9.32 -7.48
C GLY A 241 -19.56 8.37 -6.64
N SER A 242 -20.22 7.52 -5.86
CA SER A 242 -19.58 6.40 -5.18
C SER A 242 -20.46 5.15 -5.17
N CYS A 243 -19.84 3.98 -5.19
CA CYS A 243 -20.50 2.70 -5.00
C CYS A 243 -19.76 1.85 -3.97
N ARG A 244 -20.43 0.84 -3.41
CA ARG A 244 -19.86 -0.08 -2.43
C ARG A 244 -19.46 -1.38 -3.15
N ILE A 245 -18.18 -1.78 -3.03
CA ILE A 245 -17.62 -2.89 -3.81
C ILE A 245 -16.49 -3.60 -3.06
N GLY A 246 -16.33 -4.88 -3.34
CA GLY A 246 -15.25 -5.72 -2.83
C GLY A 246 -15.58 -6.42 -1.51
N ASP A 247 -14.68 -7.29 -1.10
CA ASP A 247 -14.69 -7.96 0.20
C ASP A 247 -13.30 -7.79 0.84
N PRO A 248 -13.20 -7.07 1.97
CA PRO A 248 -14.25 -6.30 2.65
C PRO A 248 -14.77 -5.12 1.80
N ILE A 249 -16.04 -4.77 2.00
CA ILE A 249 -16.69 -3.69 1.26
C ILE A 249 -15.96 -2.36 1.46
N ARG A 250 -15.69 -1.67 0.34
CA ARG A 250 -15.06 -0.34 0.30
C ARG A 250 -15.85 0.58 -0.64
N HIS A 251 -15.85 1.89 -0.34
CA HIS A 251 -16.37 2.89 -1.28
C HIS A 251 -15.40 3.02 -2.47
N ALA A 252 -15.92 2.83 -3.68
CA ALA A 252 -15.22 3.18 -4.92
C ALA A 252 -15.82 4.49 -5.43
N TYR A 253 -14.95 5.46 -5.70
CA TYR A 253 -15.35 6.76 -6.25
C TYR A 253 -15.15 6.75 -7.75
N PHE A 254 -16.08 7.34 -8.49
CA PHE A 254 -16.06 7.38 -9.96
C PHE A 254 -16.85 8.57 -10.49
N CYS A 255 -16.57 8.99 -11.72
CA CYS A 255 -17.38 9.98 -12.43
C CYS A 255 -18.34 9.25 -13.39
N PRO A 256 -19.67 9.37 -13.26
CA PRO A 256 -20.61 8.60 -14.09
C PRO A 256 -20.49 8.94 -15.59
N THR A 257 -20.16 10.19 -15.94
CA THR A 257 -19.94 10.60 -17.33
C THR A 257 -18.63 10.07 -17.92
N CYS A 258 -17.53 10.14 -17.15
CA CYS A 258 -16.22 9.66 -17.63
C CYS A 258 -16.10 8.13 -17.55
N GLN A 259 -16.89 7.49 -16.71
CA GLN A 259 -16.88 6.05 -16.41
C GLN A 259 -18.33 5.54 -16.45
N PRO A 260 -18.94 5.45 -17.65
CA PRO A 260 -20.33 5.02 -17.74
C PRO A 260 -20.52 3.59 -17.20
N VAL A 261 -21.65 3.35 -16.59
CA VAL A 261 -22.03 2.01 -16.12
C VAL A 261 -22.04 1.06 -17.32
N PRO A 262 -21.43 -0.13 -17.21
CA PRO A 262 -21.49 -1.13 -18.27
C PRO A 262 -22.95 -1.45 -18.59
N SER A 263 -23.31 -1.41 -19.88
CA SER A 263 -24.62 -1.88 -20.33
C SER A 263 -24.76 -3.35 -19.92
N VAL A 264 -25.80 -3.67 -19.15
CA VAL A 264 -26.16 -5.06 -18.91
C VAL A 264 -26.70 -5.59 -20.23
N THR A 265 -25.84 -6.20 -21.04
CA THR A 265 -26.36 -7.03 -22.14
C THR A 265 -27.06 -8.19 -21.48
N SER A 266 -28.39 -8.13 -21.43
CA SER A 266 -29.25 -9.30 -21.17
C SER A 266 -28.94 -10.30 -22.28
N THR A 267 -28.04 -11.25 -22.00
CA THR A 267 -28.00 -12.49 -22.80
C THR A 267 -29.38 -13.14 -22.58
N GLY A 268 -30.25 -12.93 -23.54
CA GLY A 268 -31.55 -13.61 -23.64
C GLY A 268 -31.34 -15.12 -23.61
N SER A 269 -32.30 -15.72 -23.02
CA SER A 269 -32.65 -17.11 -22.79
C SER A 269 -32.10 -18.10 -23.82
#